data_49e323312fa736c4a0bd2b7b790f7873
#
_entry.id   49e323312fa736c4a0bd2b7b790f7873
#
_cell.length_a   1.000
_cell.length_b   1.000
_cell.length_c   1.000
_cell.angle_alpha   90.00
_cell.angle_beta   90.00
_cell.angle_gamma   90.00
#
_symmetry.space_group_name_H-M   'P 1'
#
loop_
_entity.id
_entity.type
_entity.pdbx_description
1 polymer ?
#
loop_
_entity_poly.entity_id
_entity_poly.type
_entity_poly.pdbx_seq_one_letter_code
_entity_poly.pdbx_strand_id
1 'polypeptide(L)'
;VTGFLGPNGAGKSTTIRVLLGLLRASSGTARVLGKDPWRDAVAIHHRLAYVPGDTNLWPGLTGGEAIDVLTRGESGERHRRRREELIERFELDPTKRARTYSKGNRQKVALVAALSRDVDLYIMDEPTSGLDPLMEAIFTDEVARLRADGRTVLLSSHILAEVEKLCDTVTIIRAGKAV
;
A
#
# COMPACT_ATOMS: atom_id res chain seq x y z
N VAL A 1 2.64 3.49 -13.07
CA VAL A 1 2.35 2.36 -12.16
C VAL A 1 3.13 1.15 -12.62
N THR A 2 3.86 0.51 -11.71
CA THR A 2 4.65 -0.71 -11.99
C THR A 2 4.05 -1.89 -11.25
N GLY A 3 3.71 -2.96 -11.97
CA GLY A 3 3.23 -4.22 -11.44
C GLY A 3 4.38 -5.15 -11.09
N PHE A 4 4.29 -5.83 -9.93
CA PHE A 4 5.21 -6.85 -9.49
C PHE A 4 4.44 -8.17 -9.37
N LEU A 5 4.39 -8.94 -10.47
CA LEU A 5 3.54 -10.12 -10.66
C LEU A 5 4.29 -11.40 -10.29
N GLY A 6 3.64 -12.29 -9.58
CA GLY A 6 4.20 -13.63 -9.31
C GLY A 6 3.33 -14.45 -8.37
N PRO A 7 3.47 -15.76 -8.37
CA PRO A 7 2.70 -16.65 -7.50
C PRO A 7 3.03 -16.42 -6.02
N ASN A 8 2.22 -16.97 -5.14
CA ASN A 8 2.50 -16.98 -3.71
C ASN A 8 3.83 -17.68 -3.45
N GLY A 9 4.67 -17.12 -2.56
CA GLY A 9 6.00 -17.62 -2.29
C GLY A 9 7.08 -17.25 -3.31
N ALA A 10 6.76 -16.52 -4.39
CA ALA A 10 7.73 -16.10 -5.39
C ALA A 10 8.81 -15.11 -4.89
N GLY A 11 8.58 -14.47 -3.73
CA GLY A 11 9.50 -13.49 -3.14
C GLY A 11 9.02 -12.05 -3.21
N LYS A 12 7.77 -11.78 -3.66
CA LYS A 12 7.19 -10.43 -3.76
C LYS A 12 7.31 -9.64 -2.45
N SER A 13 6.67 -10.12 -1.40
CA SER A 13 6.65 -9.44 -0.08
C SER A 13 8.05 -9.37 0.55
N THR A 14 8.93 -10.35 0.29
CA THR A 14 10.32 -10.30 0.74
C THR A 14 11.08 -9.15 0.07
N THR A 15 10.94 -8.99 -1.24
CA THR A 15 11.51 -7.89 -1.99
C THR A 15 10.97 -6.54 -1.49
N ILE A 16 9.64 -6.43 -1.32
CA ILE A 16 9.01 -5.22 -0.77
C ILE A 16 9.58 -4.88 0.62
N ARG A 17 9.75 -5.86 1.51
CA ARG A 17 10.36 -5.63 2.84
C ARG A 17 11.79 -5.12 2.76
N VAL A 18 12.57 -5.56 1.77
CA VAL A 18 13.92 -5.01 1.51
C VAL A 18 13.83 -3.55 1.06
N LEU A 19 12.91 -3.24 0.12
CA LEU A 19 12.69 -1.86 -0.35
C LEU A 19 12.18 -0.92 0.76
N LEU A 20 11.45 -1.45 1.73
CA LEU A 20 10.98 -0.71 2.90
C LEU A 20 12.06 -0.56 4.00
N GLY A 21 13.23 -1.19 3.85
CA GLY A 21 14.24 -1.23 4.90
C GLY A 21 13.84 -2.03 6.14
N LEU A 22 12.85 -2.93 6.02
CA LEU A 22 12.39 -3.82 7.07
C LEU A 22 13.19 -5.15 7.09
N LEU A 23 13.87 -5.45 5.99
CA LEU A 23 14.72 -6.61 5.84
C LEU A 23 16.03 -6.20 5.15
N ARG A 24 17.16 -6.60 5.72
CA ARG A 24 18.46 -6.34 5.12
C ARG A 24 18.78 -7.37 4.05
N ALA A 25 19.16 -6.92 2.86
CA ALA A 25 19.64 -7.81 1.81
C ALA A 25 20.97 -8.47 2.22
N SER A 26 21.11 -9.75 1.92
CA SER A 26 22.36 -10.50 2.20
C SER A 26 23.50 -10.06 1.26
N SER A 27 23.16 -9.65 0.04
CA SER A 27 24.10 -9.18 -0.98
C SER A 27 23.41 -8.28 -1.99
N GLY A 28 24.15 -7.61 -2.85
CA GLY A 28 23.63 -6.71 -3.84
C GLY A 28 23.33 -5.31 -3.28
N THR A 29 22.67 -4.49 -4.10
CA THR A 29 22.31 -3.11 -3.75
C THR A 29 20.84 -2.83 -4.10
N ALA A 30 20.17 -2.06 -3.25
CA ALA A 30 18.83 -1.55 -3.52
C ALA A 30 18.85 -0.03 -3.35
N ARG A 31 18.05 0.67 -4.16
CA ARG A 31 17.83 2.11 -4.02
C ARG A 31 16.35 2.44 -4.14
N VAL A 32 15.86 3.27 -3.22
CA VAL A 32 14.49 3.78 -3.21
C VAL A 32 14.57 5.30 -3.13
N LEU A 33 13.98 6.01 -4.09
CA LEU A 33 14.10 7.46 -4.21
C LEU A 33 15.56 7.95 -4.19
N GLY A 34 16.47 7.17 -4.80
CA GLY A 34 17.92 7.44 -4.85
C GLY A 34 18.71 7.11 -3.58
N LYS A 35 18.05 6.61 -2.51
CA LYS A 35 18.63 6.35 -1.18
C LYS A 35 18.72 4.85 -0.89
N ASP A 36 19.61 4.49 0.05
CA ASP A 36 19.72 3.12 0.56
C ASP A 36 18.56 2.83 1.52
N PRO A 37 17.69 1.84 1.25
CA PRO A 37 16.50 1.61 2.06
C PRO A 37 16.81 1.15 3.50
N TRP A 38 17.98 0.54 3.74
CA TRP A 38 18.38 0.13 5.08
C TRP A 38 18.97 1.27 5.90
N ARG A 39 19.82 2.11 5.28
CA ARG A 39 20.52 3.20 5.98
C ARG A 39 19.67 4.44 6.12
N ASP A 40 18.87 4.74 5.09
CA ASP A 40 18.10 5.97 4.97
C ASP A 40 16.59 5.75 5.17
N ALA A 41 16.19 4.66 5.84
CA ALA A 41 14.79 4.24 5.99
C ALA A 41 13.86 5.38 6.43
N VAL A 42 14.25 6.15 7.45
CA VAL A 42 13.44 7.26 7.97
C VAL A 42 13.17 8.31 6.88
N ALA A 43 14.21 8.73 6.16
CA ALA A 43 14.07 9.74 5.10
C ALA A 43 13.21 9.23 3.93
N ILE A 44 13.27 7.93 3.63
CA ILE A 44 12.43 7.29 2.61
C ILE A 44 10.98 7.22 3.08
N HIS A 45 10.71 6.81 4.31
CA HIS A 45 9.36 6.63 4.84
C HIS A 45 8.58 7.94 4.95
N HIS A 46 9.23 9.08 5.07
CA HIS A 46 8.56 10.40 4.97
C HIS A 46 7.98 10.65 3.58
N ARG A 47 8.49 9.99 2.55
CA ARG A 47 8.11 10.17 1.13
C ARG A 47 7.44 8.93 0.55
N LEU A 48 7.09 7.95 1.39
CA LEU A 48 6.55 6.66 0.99
C LEU A 48 5.30 6.32 1.80
N ALA A 49 4.29 5.77 1.13
CA ALA A 49 3.14 5.13 1.77
C ALA A 49 3.16 3.63 1.45
N TYR A 50 2.78 2.81 2.43
CA TYR A 50 2.78 1.36 2.30
C TYR A 50 1.43 0.75 2.67
N VAL A 51 0.94 -0.14 1.81
CA VAL A 51 -0.23 -1.00 2.06
C VAL A 51 0.26 -2.44 2.17
N PRO A 52 0.18 -3.09 3.35
CA PRO A 52 0.58 -4.48 3.52
C PRO A 52 -0.45 -5.45 2.94
N GLY A 53 0.01 -6.61 2.47
CA GLY A 53 -0.86 -7.68 1.96
C GLY A 53 -1.67 -8.40 3.06
N ASP A 54 -1.17 -8.36 4.29
CA ASP A 54 -1.89 -8.82 5.48
C ASP A 54 -1.92 -7.71 6.52
N THR A 55 -3.08 -7.06 6.61
CA THR A 55 -3.28 -5.91 7.48
C THR A 55 -3.64 -6.34 8.88
N ASN A 56 -2.69 -6.18 9.79
CA ASN A 56 -2.87 -6.38 11.22
C ASN A 56 -3.00 -5.03 11.92
N LEU A 57 -4.14 -4.80 12.55
CA LEU A 57 -4.44 -3.58 13.31
C LEU A 57 -4.43 -3.86 14.81
N TRP A 58 -4.27 -2.81 15.59
CA TRP A 58 -4.39 -2.89 17.05
C TRP A 58 -5.83 -3.19 17.45
N PRO A 59 -6.12 -4.34 18.09
CA PRO A 59 -7.48 -4.80 18.31
C PRO A 59 -8.35 -3.86 19.14
N GLY A 60 -7.73 -3.08 20.02
CA GLY A 60 -8.37 -2.11 20.91
C GLY A 60 -8.72 -0.77 20.28
N LEU A 61 -8.07 -0.41 19.17
CA LEU A 61 -8.33 0.84 18.47
C LEU A 61 -9.57 0.73 17.57
N THR A 62 -10.23 1.85 17.35
CA THR A 62 -11.20 1.99 16.27
C THR A 62 -10.49 2.12 14.91
N GLY A 63 -11.23 1.97 13.81
CA GLY A 63 -10.67 2.18 12.48
C GLY A 63 -10.12 3.59 12.29
N GLY A 64 -10.82 4.59 12.79
CA GLY A 64 -10.40 5.98 12.76
C GLY A 64 -9.11 6.21 13.55
N GLU A 65 -9.03 5.71 14.79
CA GLU A 65 -7.82 5.78 15.62
C GLU A 65 -6.64 5.04 14.98
N ALA A 66 -6.89 3.89 14.33
CA ALA A 66 -5.85 3.16 13.60
C ALA A 66 -5.31 3.96 12.42
N ILE A 67 -6.18 4.64 11.64
CA ILE A 67 -5.77 5.55 10.56
C ILE A 67 -4.92 6.69 11.15
N ASP A 68 -5.33 7.32 12.25
CA ASP A 68 -4.60 8.41 12.89
C ASP A 68 -3.18 7.98 13.34
N VAL A 69 -3.06 6.76 13.85
CA VAL A 69 -1.74 6.18 14.21
C VAL A 69 -0.88 5.95 12.96
N LEU A 70 -1.46 5.38 11.89
CA LEU A 70 -0.75 5.06 10.65
C LEU A 70 -0.34 6.31 9.85
N THR A 71 -1.08 7.40 10.01
CA THR A 71 -0.80 8.69 9.36
C THR A 71 -0.16 9.70 10.31
N ARG A 72 0.40 9.24 11.42
CA ARG A 72 1.03 10.09 12.42
C ARG A 72 2.14 10.95 11.80
N GLY A 73 2.01 12.26 11.96
CA GLY A 73 2.91 13.24 11.35
C GLY A 73 2.32 13.93 10.12
N GLU A 74 1.25 13.39 9.55
CA GLU A 74 0.45 14.11 8.56
C GLU A 74 -0.48 15.10 9.28
N SER A 75 -0.63 16.29 8.72
CA SER A 75 -1.46 17.34 9.30
C SER A 75 -2.00 18.26 8.21
N GLY A 76 -2.97 19.10 8.59
CA GLY A 76 -3.55 20.09 7.70
C GLY A 76 -4.89 19.67 7.12
N GLU A 77 -5.58 20.69 6.59
CA GLU A 77 -6.95 20.57 6.07
C GLU A 77 -7.03 19.63 4.86
N ARG A 78 -6.03 19.67 3.97
CA ARG A 78 -5.98 18.82 2.78
C ARG A 78 -5.95 17.34 3.13
N HIS A 79 -5.10 16.95 4.10
CA HIS A 79 -5.01 15.57 4.57
C HIS A 79 -6.33 15.12 5.21
N ARG A 80 -6.92 15.95 6.08
CA ARG A 80 -8.19 15.64 6.75
C ARG A 80 -9.31 15.42 5.74
N ARG A 81 -9.51 16.34 4.79
CA ARG A 81 -10.53 16.19 3.73
C ARG A 81 -10.33 14.93 2.91
N ARG A 82 -9.08 14.65 2.54
CA ARG A 82 -8.76 13.45 1.75
C ARG A 82 -9.06 12.17 2.52
N ARG A 83 -8.72 12.13 3.80
CA ARG A 83 -9.06 11.03 4.71
C ARG A 83 -10.57 10.79 4.81
N GLU A 84 -11.34 11.84 5.01
CA GLU A 84 -12.81 11.78 5.10
C GLU A 84 -13.42 11.30 3.78
N GLU A 85 -13.01 11.85 2.64
CA GLU A 85 -13.42 11.39 1.31
C GLU A 85 -13.16 9.90 1.11
N LEU A 86 -11.98 9.40 1.50
CA LEU A 86 -11.63 8.00 1.35
C LEU A 86 -12.41 7.09 2.30
N ILE A 87 -12.67 7.51 3.53
CA ILE A 87 -13.52 6.77 4.48
C ILE A 87 -14.92 6.58 3.88
N GLU A 88 -15.50 7.63 3.29
CA GLU A 88 -16.81 7.57 2.62
C GLU A 88 -16.76 6.67 1.38
N ARG A 89 -15.79 6.87 0.48
CA ARG A 89 -15.67 6.10 -0.76
C ARG A 89 -15.48 4.61 -0.52
N PHE A 90 -14.66 4.22 0.45
CA PHE A 90 -14.45 2.82 0.83
C PHE A 90 -15.54 2.26 1.75
N GLU A 91 -16.59 3.04 2.04
CA GLU A 91 -17.69 2.62 2.94
C GLU A 91 -17.16 2.05 4.28
N LEU A 92 -16.15 2.72 4.84
CA LEU A 92 -15.53 2.29 6.09
C LEU A 92 -16.25 2.95 7.26
N ASP A 93 -16.75 2.17 8.22
CA ASP A 93 -17.23 2.69 9.50
C ASP A 93 -16.04 2.91 10.46
N PRO A 94 -15.51 4.14 10.60
CA PRO A 94 -14.29 4.39 11.37
C PRO A 94 -14.49 4.26 12.89
N THR A 95 -15.73 4.11 13.36
CA THR A 95 -16.07 4.04 14.79
C THR A 95 -15.98 2.65 15.37
N LYS A 96 -16.02 1.62 14.52
CA LYS A 96 -15.92 0.21 14.93
C LYS A 96 -14.49 -0.14 15.37
N ARG A 97 -14.38 -1.01 16.38
CA ARG A 97 -13.09 -1.52 16.85
C ARG A 97 -12.48 -2.50 15.84
N ALA A 98 -11.16 -2.42 15.65
CA ALA A 98 -10.42 -3.23 14.69
C ALA A 98 -10.61 -4.74 14.86
N ARG A 99 -10.82 -5.21 16.11
CA ARG A 99 -11.11 -6.63 16.40
C ARG A 99 -12.41 -7.14 15.76
N THR A 100 -13.35 -6.25 15.43
CA THR A 100 -14.64 -6.60 14.83
C THR A 100 -14.63 -6.53 13.30
N TYR A 101 -13.54 -6.04 12.71
CA TYR A 101 -13.43 -5.90 11.28
C TYR A 101 -13.18 -7.25 10.59
N SER A 102 -13.84 -7.47 9.46
CA SER A 102 -13.45 -8.49 8.48
C SER A 102 -12.05 -8.20 7.92
N LYS A 103 -11.47 -9.18 7.22
CA LYS A 103 -10.20 -8.97 6.50
C LYS A 103 -10.30 -7.77 5.56
N GLY A 104 -11.38 -7.68 4.78
CA GLY A 104 -11.60 -6.57 3.84
C GLY A 104 -11.68 -5.22 4.54
N ASN A 105 -12.36 -5.11 5.69
CA ASN A 105 -12.43 -3.84 6.42
C ASN A 105 -11.08 -3.45 7.02
N ARG A 106 -10.26 -4.39 7.47
CA ARG A 106 -8.88 -4.08 7.89
C ARG A 106 -8.05 -3.57 6.70
N GLN A 107 -8.23 -4.19 5.53
CA GLN A 107 -7.56 -3.74 4.30
C GLN A 107 -7.99 -2.32 3.91
N LYS A 108 -9.28 -2.00 4.00
CA LYS A 108 -9.80 -0.63 3.79
C LYS A 108 -9.13 0.40 4.70
N VAL A 109 -8.89 0.07 5.98
CA VAL A 109 -8.15 0.95 6.91
C VAL A 109 -6.74 1.24 6.40
N ALA A 110 -6.00 0.22 5.96
CA ALA A 110 -4.66 0.41 5.41
C ALA A 110 -4.66 1.23 4.11
N LEU A 111 -5.64 1.00 3.23
CA LEU A 111 -5.82 1.77 2.00
C LEU A 111 -6.13 3.23 2.30
N VAL A 112 -7.09 3.53 3.18
CA VAL A 112 -7.43 4.90 3.58
C VAL A 112 -6.20 5.59 4.17
N ALA A 113 -5.47 4.93 5.08
CA ALA A 113 -4.27 5.50 5.68
C ALA A 113 -3.19 5.83 4.64
N ALA A 114 -2.92 4.91 3.70
CA ALA A 114 -1.91 5.13 2.67
C ALA A 114 -2.32 6.19 1.65
N LEU A 115 -3.56 6.12 1.13
CA LEU A 115 -4.05 6.99 0.06
C LEU A 115 -4.42 8.41 0.53
N SER A 116 -4.56 8.62 1.84
CA SER A 116 -4.75 9.97 2.41
C SER A 116 -3.46 10.78 2.51
N ARG A 117 -2.29 10.14 2.39
CA ARG A 117 -0.98 10.79 2.41
C ARG A 117 -0.64 11.36 1.01
N ASP A 118 0.06 12.47 0.99
CA ASP A 118 0.59 13.08 -0.23
C ASP A 118 2.10 12.82 -0.33
N VAL A 119 2.46 11.67 -0.91
CA VAL A 119 3.84 11.18 -0.98
C VAL A 119 4.27 10.87 -2.42
N ASP A 120 5.56 10.68 -2.64
CA ASP A 120 6.12 10.44 -3.99
C ASP A 120 5.95 8.98 -4.44
N LEU A 121 5.98 8.03 -3.49
CA LEU A 121 5.98 6.59 -3.76
C LEU A 121 4.93 5.87 -2.92
N TYR A 122 4.13 5.06 -3.59
CA TYR A 122 3.19 4.13 -2.96
C TYR A 122 3.64 2.70 -3.25
N ILE A 123 3.89 1.92 -2.21
CA ILE A 123 4.16 0.48 -2.32
C ILE A 123 2.94 -0.26 -1.77
N MET A 124 2.35 -1.12 -2.59
CA MET A 124 1.11 -1.82 -2.26
C MET A 124 1.31 -3.32 -2.48
N ASP A 125 1.29 -4.09 -1.40
CA ASP A 125 1.45 -5.54 -1.44
C ASP A 125 0.07 -6.20 -1.43
N GLU A 126 -0.36 -6.76 -2.55
CA GLU A 126 -1.67 -7.39 -2.76
C GLU A 126 -2.86 -6.55 -2.21
N PRO A 127 -2.99 -5.28 -2.61
CA PRO A 127 -3.87 -4.30 -1.96
C PRO A 127 -5.36 -4.62 -2.06
N THR A 128 -5.77 -5.41 -3.03
CA THR A 128 -7.17 -5.82 -3.27
C THR A 128 -7.60 -7.04 -2.49
N SER A 129 -6.65 -7.68 -1.78
CA SER A 129 -6.91 -8.92 -1.03
C SER A 129 -8.05 -8.76 0.00
N GLY A 130 -9.15 -9.46 -0.24
CA GLY A 130 -10.32 -9.46 0.63
C GLY A 130 -11.29 -8.29 0.42
N LEU A 131 -11.08 -7.48 -0.59
CA LEU A 131 -12.06 -6.49 -1.05
C LEU A 131 -13.15 -7.17 -1.89
N ASP A 132 -14.33 -6.60 -1.87
CA ASP A 132 -15.39 -6.94 -2.81
C ASP A 132 -15.20 -6.20 -4.15
N PRO A 133 -15.87 -6.61 -5.25
CA PRO A 133 -15.68 -6.01 -6.57
C PRO A 133 -15.94 -4.51 -6.65
N LEU A 134 -16.84 -3.97 -5.82
CA LEU A 134 -17.11 -2.53 -5.80
C LEU A 134 -15.92 -1.77 -5.19
N MET A 135 -15.37 -2.28 -4.10
CA MET A 135 -14.19 -1.69 -3.46
C MET A 135 -12.93 -1.83 -4.30
N GLU A 136 -12.80 -2.92 -5.08
CA GLU A 136 -11.73 -3.07 -6.08
C GLU A 136 -11.84 -2.02 -7.19
N ALA A 137 -13.07 -1.69 -7.64
CA ALA A 137 -13.29 -0.63 -8.61
C ALA A 137 -12.87 0.75 -8.05
N ILE A 138 -13.24 1.05 -6.81
CA ILE A 138 -12.83 2.28 -6.12
C ILE A 138 -11.31 2.35 -5.98
N PHE A 139 -10.66 1.25 -5.59
CA PHE A 139 -9.21 1.17 -5.52
C PHE A 139 -8.57 1.43 -6.88
N THR A 140 -9.13 0.87 -7.96
CA THR A 140 -8.67 1.10 -9.34
C THR A 140 -8.70 2.59 -9.70
N ASP A 141 -9.79 3.28 -9.40
CA ASP A 141 -9.94 4.73 -9.63
C ASP A 141 -8.91 5.54 -8.83
N GLU A 142 -8.63 5.13 -7.59
CA GLU A 142 -7.61 5.80 -6.77
C GLU A 142 -6.20 5.63 -7.34
N VAL A 143 -5.85 4.45 -7.83
CA VAL A 143 -4.57 4.23 -8.51
C VAL A 143 -4.47 5.05 -9.79
N ALA A 144 -5.56 5.13 -10.58
CA ALA A 144 -5.61 5.98 -11.77
C ALA A 144 -5.41 7.47 -11.42
N ARG A 145 -5.98 7.93 -10.31
CA ARG A 145 -5.78 9.30 -9.80
C ARG A 145 -4.34 9.55 -9.40
N LEU A 146 -3.71 8.65 -8.64
CA LEU A 146 -2.28 8.75 -8.29
C LEU A 146 -1.39 8.82 -9.53
N ARG A 147 -1.70 8.02 -10.55
CA ARG A 147 -1.00 8.05 -11.84
C ARG A 147 -1.16 9.40 -12.54
N ALA A 148 -2.38 9.94 -12.60
CA ALA A 148 -2.65 11.26 -13.19
C ALA A 148 -1.92 12.39 -12.46
N ASP A 149 -1.77 12.28 -11.13
CA ASP A 149 -1.02 13.21 -10.28
C ASP A 149 0.51 13.01 -10.37
N GLY A 150 0.99 12.12 -11.26
CA GLY A 150 2.42 11.86 -11.48
C GLY A 150 3.10 11.08 -10.34
N ARG A 151 2.33 10.43 -9.48
CA ARG A 151 2.87 9.64 -8.37
C ARG A 151 3.40 8.29 -8.85
N THR A 152 4.43 7.79 -8.18
CA THR A 152 4.97 6.46 -8.45
C THR A 152 4.23 5.43 -7.62
N VAL A 153 3.76 4.36 -8.26
CA VAL A 153 3.10 3.23 -7.59
C VAL A 153 3.80 1.94 -7.96
N LEU A 154 4.22 1.18 -6.96
CA LEU A 154 4.65 -0.22 -7.07
C LEU A 154 3.56 -1.11 -6.46
N LEU A 155 2.93 -1.93 -7.28
CA LEU A 155 1.81 -2.79 -6.89
C LEU A 155 2.19 -4.26 -7.08
N SER A 156 2.16 -5.05 -6.01
CA SER A 156 2.30 -6.50 -6.15
C SER A 156 0.95 -7.18 -6.29
N SER A 157 0.88 -8.19 -7.15
CA SER A 157 -0.28 -9.06 -7.30
C SER A 157 0.14 -10.46 -7.76
N HIS A 158 -0.72 -11.43 -7.54
CA HIS A 158 -0.64 -12.75 -8.15
C HIS A 158 -1.70 -12.92 -9.26
N ILE A 159 -2.50 -11.88 -9.53
CA ILE A 159 -3.61 -11.86 -10.50
C ILE A 159 -3.20 -11.03 -11.71
N LEU A 160 -3.03 -11.68 -12.86
CA LEU A 160 -2.60 -11.02 -14.10
C LEU A 160 -3.58 -9.92 -14.53
N ALA A 161 -4.87 -10.18 -14.48
CA ALA A 161 -5.90 -9.22 -14.90
C ALA A 161 -5.88 -7.89 -14.11
N GLU A 162 -5.52 -7.93 -12.83
CA GLU A 162 -5.33 -6.70 -12.03
C GLU A 162 -4.15 -5.89 -12.54
N VAL A 163 -3.03 -6.57 -12.81
CA VAL A 163 -1.80 -5.92 -13.27
C VAL A 163 -1.99 -5.33 -14.66
N GLU A 164 -2.63 -6.07 -15.57
CA GLU A 164 -2.94 -5.58 -16.94
C GLU A 164 -3.83 -4.32 -16.92
N LYS A 165 -4.78 -4.26 -16.00
CA LYS A 165 -5.69 -3.13 -15.87
C LYS A 165 -5.02 -1.88 -15.28
N LEU A 166 -4.11 -2.05 -14.31
CA LEU A 166 -3.60 -0.96 -13.48
C LEU A 166 -2.19 -0.48 -13.87
N CYS A 167 -1.37 -1.34 -14.48
CA CYS A 167 0.07 -1.10 -14.57
C CYS A 167 0.52 -0.73 -15.99
N ASP A 168 1.46 0.20 -16.08
CA ASP A 168 2.11 0.59 -17.33
C ASP A 168 3.25 -0.36 -17.70
N THR A 169 3.89 -0.92 -16.67
CA THR A 169 5.02 -1.86 -16.77
C THR A 169 4.85 -2.99 -15.76
N VAL A 170 5.35 -4.16 -16.10
CA VAL A 170 5.25 -5.36 -15.26
C VAL A 170 6.62 -6.02 -15.11
N THR A 171 6.98 -6.33 -13.89
CA THR A 171 8.09 -7.24 -13.59
C THR A 171 7.52 -8.55 -13.05
N ILE A 172 7.86 -9.65 -13.72
CA ILE A 172 7.43 -10.97 -13.26
C ILE A 172 8.53 -11.57 -12.39
N ILE A 173 8.13 -12.12 -11.23
CA ILE A 173 9.06 -12.82 -10.32
C ILE A 173 8.62 -14.28 -10.14
N ARG A 174 9.58 -15.18 -10.23
CA ARG A 174 9.40 -16.61 -9.97
C ARG A 174 10.61 -17.16 -9.22
N ALA A 175 10.35 -17.86 -8.10
CA ALA A 175 11.42 -18.46 -7.28
C ALA A 175 12.56 -17.47 -6.93
N GLY A 176 12.18 -16.22 -6.57
CA GLY A 176 13.14 -15.18 -6.18
C GLY A 176 13.90 -14.51 -7.33
N LYS A 177 13.58 -14.80 -8.58
CA LYS A 177 14.23 -14.22 -9.77
C LYS A 177 13.23 -13.53 -10.65
N ALA A 178 13.61 -12.36 -11.20
CA ALA A 178 12.89 -11.74 -12.29
C ALA A 178 13.05 -12.57 -13.57
N VAL A 179 11.95 -12.74 -14.32
CA VAL A 179 11.86 -13.51 -15.56
C VAL A 179 11.27 -12.65 -16.66
#